data_e2971bc54385b8d7b69d481c847d9823
#
_entry.id   e2971bc54385b8d7b69d481c847d9823
#
_cell.length_a   1.000
_cell.length_b   1.000
_cell.length_c   1.000
_cell.angle_alpha   90.00
_cell.angle_beta   90.00
_cell.angle_gamma   90.00
#
_symmetry.space_group_name_H-M   'P 1'
#
loop_
_entity.id
_entity.type
_entity.pdbx_description
1 polymer ?
#
loop_
_entity_poly.entity_id
_entity_poly.type
_entity_poly.pdbx_seq_one_letter_code
_entity_poly.pdbx_strand_id
1 'polypeptide(L)'
;MTAPGGPPLRVLVLDHTAELGGAELALVRTCAALGPEVDVRALLFADGPLRARLEELGVRVEIVPLARSVATADRERAGRLSTTTLTGALRTGPFLWRLARRVRALRPDVVHTTSLKSDLLGVVPAALARRPLVWHVHDRIAPDYLPGPLVRVVRGLARRVPAAVVANSRATAATLPVTTAVAYPGFAPEQAEGVEKALSRRADVPEPLAVMVGRISPTKGQLEVVRALRTVVDAVPAARLRVVGEPAFGAEDYAAQVRAEVTRLALDDHVDLVGFVADPRPELDRAAVCVHASPVPEPFGQVVVEAMVRGVPVVATRAGGVEEILDDPEEGPATLGLLVPPGDVDALAAALLDVLQDPAAARERALRARASALRRFPVERTAQVLTDVWTSVPGPAPRA
;
A
#
# COMPACT_ATOMS: atom_id res chain seq x y z
N MET A 1 2.57 20.34 -20.29
CA MET A 1 3.96 20.28 -20.83
C MET A 1 4.68 21.52 -20.36
N THR A 2 5.60 21.38 -19.38
CA THR A 2 6.54 22.45 -19.02
C THR A 2 7.40 22.75 -20.26
N ALA A 3 7.63 24.03 -20.56
CA ALA A 3 8.52 24.42 -21.65
C ALA A 3 9.92 23.80 -21.40
N PRO A 4 10.58 23.24 -22.41
CA PRO A 4 11.92 22.68 -22.25
C PRO A 4 12.89 23.79 -21.82
N GLY A 5 13.45 23.69 -20.59
CA GLY A 5 14.43 24.62 -20.03
C GLY A 5 13.96 25.49 -18.86
N GLY A 6 12.73 25.29 -18.32
CA GLY A 6 12.27 25.94 -17.09
C GLY A 6 12.88 25.31 -15.83
N PRO A 7 12.82 26.02 -14.66
CA PRO A 7 13.22 25.43 -13.39
C PRO A 7 12.32 24.22 -13.04
N PRO A 8 12.85 23.20 -12.36
CA PRO A 8 12.07 22.04 -11.98
C PRO A 8 10.90 22.40 -11.06
N LEU A 9 9.81 21.66 -11.20
CA LEU A 9 8.63 21.77 -10.35
C LEU A 9 8.99 21.32 -8.93
N ARG A 10 8.83 22.18 -7.94
CA ARG A 10 9.19 21.88 -6.54
C ARG A 10 8.00 21.27 -5.82
N VAL A 11 8.07 19.97 -5.57
CA VAL A 11 7.05 19.22 -4.85
C VAL A 11 7.52 18.97 -3.42
N LEU A 12 6.72 19.37 -2.44
CA LEU A 12 6.96 19.09 -1.03
C LEU A 12 6.05 17.98 -0.56
N VAL A 13 6.62 16.81 -0.32
CA VAL A 13 5.90 15.66 0.23
C VAL A 13 5.81 15.77 1.75
N LEU A 14 4.61 15.56 2.31
CA LEU A 14 4.36 15.47 3.74
C LEU A 14 3.95 14.03 4.09
N ASP A 15 4.68 13.40 5.00
CA ASP A 15 4.28 12.11 5.57
C ASP A 15 4.30 12.13 7.10
N HIS A 16 3.32 11.45 7.71
CA HIS A 16 3.15 11.42 9.15
C HIS A 16 4.07 10.40 9.85
N THR A 17 4.62 9.46 9.11
CA THR A 17 5.50 8.39 9.58
C THR A 17 6.83 8.40 8.84
N ALA A 18 7.79 7.68 9.38
CA ALA A 18 9.04 7.34 8.70
C ALA A 18 9.31 5.83 8.73
N GLU A 19 8.32 5.03 9.12
CA GLU A 19 8.36 3.57 9.00
C GLU A 19 8.12 3.15 7.54
N LEU A 20 8.58 1.94 7.19
CA LEU A 20 8.40 1.40 5.83
C LEU A 20 7.12 0.57 5.75
N GLY A 21 6.03 1.21 5.36
CA GLY A 21 4.78 0.57 4.96
C GLY A 21 4.63 0.54 3.44
N GLY A 22 3.49 0.04 2.97
CA GLY A 22 3.22 -0.05 1.52
C GLY A 22 3.19 1.32 0.82
N ALA A 23 2.59 2.34 1.44
CA ALA A 23 2.52 3.69 0.90
C ALA A 23 3.90 4.34 0.82
N GLU A 24 4.72 4.15 1.87
CA GLU A 24 6.07 4.72 1.97
C GLU A 24 7.03 4.04 0.98
N LEU A 25 6.94 2.73 0.80
CA LEU A 25 7.69 2.02 -0.24
C LEU A 25 7.27 2.44 -1.64
N ALA A 26 5.97 2.67 -1.88
CA ALA A 26 5.49 3.21 -3.15
C ALA A 26 6.01 4.64 -3.39
N LEU A 27 6.08 5.48 -2.35
CA LEU A 27 6.69 6.81 -2.44
C LEU A 27 8.16 6.74 -2.84
N VAL A 28 8.96 5.87 -2.21
CA VAL A 28 10.38 5.66 -2.54
C VAL A 28 10.54 5.27 -4.02
N ARG A 29 9.77 4.26 -4.48
CA ARG A 29 9.79 3.84 -5.89
C ARG A 29 9.40 4.96 -6.83
N THR A 30 8.36 5.71 -6.48
CA THR A 30 7.90 6.85 -7.29
C THR A 30 8.98 7.93 -7.38
N CYS A 31 9.62 8.30 -6.25
CA CYS A 31 10.72 9.27 -6.27
C CYS A 31 11.90 8.83 -7.15
N ALA A 32 12.20 7.53 -7.18
CA ALA A 32 13.24 6.98 -8.05
C ALA A 32 12.89 7.06 -9.55
N ALA A 33 11.59 7.02 -9.89
CA ALA A 33 11.10 7.05 -11.27
C ALA A 33 10.79 8.45 -11.80
N LEU A 34 10.83 9.48 -10.95
CA LEU A 34 10.62 10.86 -11.39
C LEU A 34 11.79 11.38 -12.23
N GLY A 35 11.46 12.14 -13.27
CA GLY A 35 12.45 12.80 -14.12
C GLY A 35 13.02 14.08 -13.48
N PRO A 36 14.05 14.68 -14.11
CA PRO A 36 14.74 15.86 -13.61
C PRO A 36 13.87 17.15 -13.61
N GLU A 37 12.70 17.09 -14.24
CA GLU A 37 11.72 18.16 -14.25
C GLU A 37 10.99 18.36 -12.93
N VAL A 38 11.20 17.45 -11.94
CA VAL A 38 10.58 17.52 -10.61
C VAL A 38 11.65 17.51 -9.51
N ASP A 39 11.69 18.55 -8.66
CA ASP A 39 12.51 18.63 -7.43
C ASP A 39 11.65 18.23 -6.24
N VAL A 40 11.78 16.98 -5.78
CA VAL A 40 11.06 16.47 -4.60
C VAL A 40 11.85 16.79 -3.33
N ARG A 41 11.13 17.29 -2.33
CA ARG A 41 11.60 17.42 -0.93
C ARG A 41 10.59 16.75 -0.01
N ALA A 42 11.02 16.25 1.12
CA ALA A 42 10.14 15.60 2.09
C ALA A 42 10.20 16.29 3.46
N LEU A 43 9.05 16.46 4.09
CA LEU A 43 8.92 16.76 5.51
C LEU A 43 8.23 15.58 6.18
N LEU A 44 8.99 14.83 6.98
CA LEU A 44 8.48 13.70 7.75
C LEU A 44 8.16 14.17 9.18
N PHE A 45 7.08 13.62 9.76
CA PHE A 45 6.66 13.98 11.12
C PHE A 45 7.28 13.08 12.19
N ALA A 46 8.08 12.11 11.78
CA ALA A 46 8.90 11.24 12.62
C ALA A 46 10.24 10.96 11.92
N ASP A 47 11.23 10.49 12.65
CA ASP A 47 12.48 9.97 12.10
C ASP A 47 12.41 8.44 12.03
N GLY A 48 13.02 7.84 10.99
CA GLY A 48 13.01 6.40 10.78
C GLY A 48 13.58 5.99 9.41
N PRO A 49 13.46 4.70 9.04
CA PRO A 49 14.11 4.13 7.86
C PRO A 49 13.67 4.76 6.51
N LEU A 50 12.47 5.31 6.41
CA LEU A 50 12.01 6.02 5.19
C LEU A 50 12.94 7.19 4.86
N ARG A 51 13.43 7.91 5.88
CA ARG A 51 14.36 9.03 5.68
C ARG A 51 15.59 8.60 4.90
N ALA A 52 16.27 7.54 5.37
CA ALA A 52 17.48 7.05 4.73
C ALA A 52 17.24 6.65 3.27
N ARG A 53 16.12 5.95 3.01
CA ARG A 53 15.73 5.55 1.66
C ARG A 53 15.50 6.72 0.71
N LEU A 54 14.89 7.80 1.18
CA LEU A 54 14.68 9.00 0.37
C LEU A 54 15.99 9.77 0.16
N GLU A 55 16.84 9.88 1.20
CA GLU A 55 18.15 10.54 1.11
C GLU A 55 19.10 9.79 0.16
N GLU A 56 19.06 8.45 0.10
CA GLU A 56 19.79 7.63 -0.88
C GLU A 56 19.44 7.98 -2.33
N LEU A 57 18.21 8.43 -2.60
CA LEU A 57 17.77 8.91 -3.90
C LEU A 57 18.07 10.39 -4.16
N GLY A 58 18.76 11.07 -3.23
CA GLY A 58 19.06 12.50 -3.32
C GLY A 58 17.90 13.41 -2.92
N VAL A 59 16.79 12.87 -2.42
CA VAL A 59 15.66 13.66 -1.90
C VAL A 59 16.08 14.34 -0.59
N ARG A 60 15.91 15.66 -0.51
CA ARG A 60 16.17 16.41 0.72
C ARG A 60 15.06 16.17 1.73
N VAL A 61 15.40 15.55 2.86
CA VAL A 61 14.46 15.21 3.92
C VAL A 61 14.69 16.08 5.15
N GLU A 62 13.62 16.61 5.71
CA GLU A 62 13.62 17.33 6.98
C GLU A 62 12.60 16.71 7.93
N ILE A 63 12.91 16.70 9.21
CA ILE A 63 12.03 16.19 10.26
C ILE A 63 11.34 17.36 10.96
N VAL A 64 10.01 17.36 10.96
CA VAL A 64 9.19 18.23 11.80
C VAL A 64 8.45 17.34 12.79
N PRO A 65 8.98 17.13 14.01
CA PRO A 65 8.49 16.09 14.89
C PRO A 65 7.07 16.37 15.38
N LEU A 66 6.20 15.39 15.20
CA LEU A 66 4.86 15.34 15.77
C LEU A 66 4.93 14.65 17.14
N ALA A 67 4.23 15.19 18.14
CA ALA A 67 4.20 14.59 19.47
C ALA A 67 3.69 13.13 19.38
N ARG A 68 4.39 12.20 20.04
CA ARG A 68 4.05 10.75 20.04
C ARG A 68 2.58 10.49 20.38
N SER A 69 2.00 11.23 21.31
CA SER A 69 0.57 11.10 21.69
C SER A 69 -0.41 11.39 20.56
N VAL A 70 -0.01 12.15 19.53
CA VAL A 70 -0.81 12.44 18.34
C VAL A 70 -0.45 11.45 17.23
N ALA A 71 0.81 11.08 17.11
CA ALA A 71 1.30 10.12 16.12
C ALA A 71 0.69 8.73 16.32
N THR A 72 0.59 8.25 17.58
CA THR A 72 0.09 6.91 17.94
C THR A 72 -1.43 6.86 18.19
N ALA A 73 -2.16 7.96 17.98
CA ALA A 73 -3.62 7.94 18.10
C ALA A 73 -4.21 6.95 17.09
N ASP A 74 -4.71 5.81 17.61
CA ASP A 74 -5.28 4.72 16.83
C ASP A 74 -6.55 5.15 16.08
N ARG A 75 -6.76 4.60 14.89
CA ARG A 75 -7.97 4.78 14.06
C ARG A 75 -9.24 4.43 14.84
N GLU A 76 -9.18 3.38 15.68
CA GLU A 76 -10.32 2.92 16.48
C GLU A 76 -10.72 3.88 17.61
N ARG A 77 -9.75 4.64 18.17
CA ARG A 77 -10.01 5.62 19.24
C ARG A 77 -10.47 6.98 18.71
N ALA A 78 -10.30 7.28 17.44
CA ALA A 78 -10.70 8.55 16.82
C ALA A 78 -12.24 8.77 16.81
N GLY A 79 -13.02 7.73 17.07
CA GLY A 79 -14.49 7.81 17.16
C GLY A 79 -15.06 8.21 18.52
N ARG A 80 -14.26 8.25 19.59
CA ARG A 80 -14.70 8.67 20.92
C ARG A 80 -14.32 10.12 21.18
N LEU A 81 -15.31 11.01 21.10
CA LEU A 81 -15.22 12.38 21.60
C LEU A 81 -15.02 12.33 23.13
N SER A 82 -13.78 12.34 23.57
CA SER A 82 -13.37 12.45 24.97
C SER A 82 -12.73 13.82 25.20
N THR A 83 -12.70 14.28 26.44
CA THR A 83 -12.00 15.51 26.91
C THR A 83 -10.53 15.60 26.47
N THR A 84 -9.95 14.51 25.99
CA THR A 84 -8.64 14.42 25.30
C THR A 84 -8.60 15.16 23.95
N THR A 85 -9.73 15.50 23.34
CA THR A 85 -9.77 16.21 22.04
C THR A 85 -9.35 17.67 22.18
N LEU A 86 -9.68 18.34 23.26
CA LEU A 86 -9.30 19.75 23.48
C LEU A 86 -7.80 19.89 23.81
N THR A 87 -7.26 18.97 24.61
CA THR A 87 -5.83 18.90 24.93
C THR A 87 -5.00 18.45 23.70
N GLY A 88 -5.56 17.62 22.83
CA GLY A 88 -4.96 17.24 21.55
C GLY A 88 -4.84 18.43 20.59
N ALA A 89 -5.88 19.26 20.48
CA ALA A 89 -5.87 20.45 19.62
C ALA A 89 -4.82 21.49 20.10
N LEU A 90 -4.72 21.72 21.43
CA LEU A 90 -3.72 22.62 22.01
C LEU A 90 -2.28 22.13 21.78
N ARG A 91 -2.05 20.82 21.77
CA ARG A 91 -0.73 20.22 21.49
C ARG A 91 -0.38 20.20 20.02
N THR A 92 -1.38 20.19 19.15
CA THR A 92 -1.19 20.16 17.68
C THR A 92 -0.90 21.56 17.12
N GLY A 93 -1.38 22.63 17.76
CA GLY A 93 -1.17 24.02 17.33
C GLY A 93 0.30 24.41 17.08
N PRO A 94 1.22 24.19 18.04
CA PRO A 94 2.64 24.50 17.86
C PRO A 94 3.29 23.67 16.73
N PHE A 95 2.84 22.44 16.52
CA PHE A 95 3.29 21.60 15.41
C PHE A 95 2.83 22.19 14.07
N LEU A 96 1.54 22.49 13.92
CA LEU A 96 0.98 23.10 12.70
C LEU A 96 1.66 24.42 12.36
N TRP A 97 1.96 25.24 13.36
CA TRP A 97 2.68 26.50 13.15
C TRP A 97 4.13 26.27 12.65
N ARG A 98 4.87 25.34 13.29
CA ARG A 98 6.23 24.97 12.81
C ARG A 98 6.19 24.43 11.39
N LEU A 99 5.23 23.53 11.10
CA LEU A 99 5.05 22.96 9.78
C LEU A 99 4.71 24.04 8.75
N ALA A 100 3.78 24.96 9.06
CA ALA A 100 3.42 26.08 8.19
C ALA A 100 4.63 27.01 7.90
N ARG A 101 5.41 27.33 8.94
CA ARG A 101 6.66 28.10 8.77
C ARG A 101 7.63 27.41 7.83
N ARG A 102 7.75 26.07 7.96
CA ARG A 102 8.69 25.29 7.15
C ARG A 102 8.22 25.20 5.70
N VAL A 103 6.95 24.87 5.47
CA VAL A 103 6.33 24.88 4.13
C VAL A 103 6.53 26.25 3.46
N ARG A 104 6.28 27.33 4.19
CA ARG A 104 6.47 28.72 3.67
C ARG A 104 7.93 29.03 3.34
N ALA A 105 8.89 28.57 4.13
CA ALA A 105 10.31 28.78 3.92
C ALA A 105 10.85 28.00 2.71
N LEU A 106 10.39 26.76 2.51
CA LEU A 106 10.78 25.90 1.39
C LEU A 106 10.18 26.35 0.05
N ARG A 107 9.09 27.12 0.07
CA ARG A 107 8.44 27.69 -1.12
C ARG A 107 8.16 26.64 -2.20
N PRO A 108 7.53 25.49 -1.89
CA PRO A 108 7.18 24.53 -2.91
C PRO A 108 6.18 25.12 -3.89
N ASP A 109 6.09 24.54 -5.07
CA ASP A 109 5.03 24.86 -6.03
C ASP A 109 3.77 24.07 -5.70
N VAL A 110 3.93 22.84 -5.17
CA VAL A 110 2.85 21.95 -4.71
C VAL A 110 3.21 21.33 -3.36
N VAL A 111 2.22 21.20 -2.46
CA VAL A 111 2.30 20.37 -1.25
C VAL A 111 1.55 19.09 -1.54
N HIS A 112 2.21 17.94 -1.39
CA HIS A 112 1.67 16.60 -1.64
C HIS A 112 1.66 15.79 -0.34
N THR A 113 0.56 15.19 0.02
CA THR A 113 0.41 14.36 1.23
C THR A 113 0.22 12.90 0.85
N THR A 114 0.70 11.97 1.67
CA THR A 114 0.78 10.54 1.35
C THR A 114 0.07 9.64 2.34
N SER A 115 -0.64 10.20 3.31
CA SER A 115 -1.35 9.45 4.33
C SER A 115 -2.51 10.25 4.89
N LEU A 116 -3.54 9.58 5.42
CA LEU A 116 -4.72 10.24 5.99
C LEU A 116 -4.37 11.27 7.07
N LYS A 117 -3.36 10.98 7.90
CA LYS A 117 -2.90 11.94 8.93
C LYS A 117 -2.22 13.15 8.30
N SER A 118 -1.36 12.96 7.30
CA SER A 118 -0.73 14.08 6.58
C SER A 118 -1.74 14.85 5.74
N ASP A 119 -2.77 14.20 5.17
CA ASP A 119 -3.88 14.86 4.47
C ASP A 119 -4.56 15.90 5.38
N LEU A 120 -4.93 15.49 6.60
CA LEU A 120 -5.61 16.36 7.56
C LEU A 120 -4.68 17.43 8.15
N LEU A 121 -3.45 17.04 8.54
CA LEU A 121 -2.49 17.95 9.15
C LEU A 121 -1.87 18.93 8.14
N GLY A 122 -1.83 18.60 6.86
CA GLY A 122 -1.33 19.44 5.77
C GLY A 122 -2.25 20.60 5.38
N VAL A 123 -3.55 20.53 5.73
CA VAL A 123 -4.56 21.54 5.35
C VAL A 123 -4.16 22.95 5.78
N VAL A 124 -3.95 23.15 7.07
CA VAL A 124 -3.63 24.48 7.64
C VAL A 124 -2.26 24.98 7.15
N PRO A 125 -1.18 24.20 7.20
CA PRO A 125 0.13 24.61 6.68
C PRO A 125 0.13 25.02 5.21
N ALA A 126 -0.53 24.26 4.33
CA ALA A 126 -0.62 24.58 2.91
C ALA A 126 -1.39 25.89 2.68
N ALA A 127 -2.54 26.06 3.36
CA ALA A 127 -3.35 27.27 3.28
C ALA A 127 -2.58 28.52 3.76
N LEU A 128 -1.92 28.45 4.93
CA LEU A 128 -1.11 29.56 5.46
C LEU A 128 0.09 29.89 4.57
N ALA A 129 0.67 28.89 3.91
CA ALA A 129 1.74 29.09 2.94
C ALA A 129 1.23 29.53 1.56
N ARG A 130 -0.09 29.53 1.32
CA ARG A 130 -0.74 29.81 0.04
C ARG A 130 -0.22 28.90 -1.07
N ARG A 131 -0.15 27.59 -0.79
CA ARG A 131 0.32 26.57 -1.73
C ARG A 131 -0.80 25.61 -2.06
N PRO A 132 -0.94 25.17 -3.33
CA PRO A 132 -1.88 24.15 -3.68
C PRO A 132 -1.55 22.85 -2.92
N LEU A 133 -2.59 22.20 -2.41
CA LEU A 133 -2.50 20.95 -1.67
C LEU A 133 -3.04 19.83 -2.55
N VAL A 134 -2.27 18.77 -2.73
CA VAL A 134 -2.68 17.53 -3.40
C VAL A 134 -2.73 16.42 -2.36
N TRP A 135 -3.88 15.80 -2.21
CA TRP A 135 -4.04 14.61 -1.39
C TRP A 135 -3.76 13.36 -2.20
N HIS A 136 -2.91 12.47 -1.70
CA HIS A 136 -2.71 11.13 -2.26
C HIS A 136 -3.24 10.10 -1.26
N VAL A 137 -4.46 9.66 -1.50
CA VAL A 137 -5.23 8.83 -0.58
C VAL A 137 -4.87 7.36 -0.79
N HIS A 138 -4.25 6.76 0.22
CA HIS A 138 -3.88 5.35 0.27
C HIS A 138 -4.82 4.51 1.14
N ASP A 139 -5.73 5.14 1.87
CA ASP A 139 -6.70 4.50 2.76
C ASP A 139 -8.12 4.55 2.15
N ARG A 140 -8.93 3.55 2.46
CA ARG A 140 -10.36 3.59 2.12
C ARG A 140 -11.09 4.59 3.02
N ILE A 141 -11.80 5.54 2.43
CA ILE A 141 -12.58 6.53 3.17
C ILE A 141 -14.04 6.05 3.26
N ALA A 142 -14.25 4.95 3.97
CA ALA A 142 -15.55 4.28 4.08
C ALA A 142 -15.80 3.74 5.51
N PRO A 143 -17.09 3.54 5.92
CA PRO A 143 -17.42 3.09 7.28
C PRO A 143 -16.95 1.69 7.64
N ASP A 144 -16.62 0.87 6.64
CA ASP A 144 -15.99 -0.45 6.78
C ASP A 144 -14.50 -0.38 7.16
N TYR A 145 -13.91 0.82 7.11
CA TYR A 145 -12.48 1.03 7.33
C TYR A 145 -12.19 2.13 8.36
N LEU A 146 -13.05 3.14 8.46
CA LEU A 146 -12.89 4.30 9.36
C LEU A 146 -14.18 4.58 10.12
N PRO A 147 -14.11 5.18 11.34
CA PRO A 147 -15.29 5.64 12.05
C PRO A 147 -16.12 6.62 11.22
N GLY A 148 -17.45 6.43 11.22
CA GLY A 148 -18.37 7.21 10.39
C GLY A 148 -18.25 8.74 10.52
N PRO A 149 -18.07 9.32 11.73
CA PRO A 149 -17.81 10.76 11.87
C PRO A 149 -16.56 11.22 11.14
N LEU A 150 -15.48 10.44 11.21
CA LEU A 150 -14.22 10.75 10.50
C LEU A 150 -14.40 10.67 8.99
N VAL A 151 -15.11 9.66 8.48
CA VAL A 151 -15.48 9.55 7.05
C VAL A 151 -16.20 10.81 6.57
N ARG A 152 -17.17 11.32 7.34
CA ARG A 152 -17.91 12.54 6.99
C ARG A 152 -17.01 13.77 6.92
N VAL A 153 -16.11 13.92 7.90
CA VAL A 153 -15.14 15.04 7.93
C VAL A 153 -14.19 14.97 6.75
N VAL A 154 -13.54 13.82 6.52
CA VAL A 154 -12.58 13.64 5.41
C VAL A 154 -13.26 13.89 4.06
N ARG A 155 -14.43 13.30 3.82
CA ARG A 155 -15.20 13.53 2.59
C ARG A 155 -15.63 14.99 2.41
N GLY A 156 -15.97 15.68 3.52
CA GLY A 156 -16.30 17.11 3.50
C GLY A 156 -15.12 17.99 3.14
N LEU A 157 -13.94 17.68 3.68
CA LEU A 157 -12.69 18.38 3.36
C LEU A 157 -12.22 18.09 1.94
N ALA A 158 -12.28 16.84 1.49
CA ALA A 158 -11.88 16.43 0.13
C ALA A 158 -12.61 17.22 -0.97
N ARG A 159 -13.86 17.64 -0.71
CA ARG A 159 -14.63 18.47 -1.65
C ARG A 159 -14.20 19.93 -1.75
N ARG A 160 -13.47 20.44 -0.78
CA ARG A 160 -13.29 21.91 -0.60
C ARG A 160 -11.86 22.36 -0.46
N VAL A 161 -10.97 21.47 -0.05
CA VAL A 161 -9.64 21.88 0.41
C VAL A 161 -8.53 21.54 -0.57
N PRO A 162 -8.32 20.27 -0.97
CA PRO A 162 -7.25 19.96 -1.91
C PRO A 162 -7.55 20.53 -3.31
N ALA A 163 -6.51 20.99 -3.97
CA ALA A 163 -6.58 21.42 -5.38
C ALA A 163 -6.78 20.22 -6.31
N ALA A 164 -6.27 19.05 -5.91
CA ALA A 164 -6.51 17.77 -6.55
C ALA A 164 -6.46 16.62 -5.54
N VAL A 165 -7.16 15.54 -5.85
CA VAL A 165 -7.14 14.29 -5.07
C VAL A 165 -6.67 13.17 -5.99
N VAL A 166 -5.69 12.41 -5.54
CA VAL A 166 -5.19 11.19 -6.17
C VAL A 166 -5.57 10.01 -5.27
N ALA A 167 -5.99 8.92 -5.86
CA ALA A 167 -6.25 7.67 -5.15
C ALA A 167 -5.31 6.57 -5.65
N ASN A 168 -4.91 5.66 -4.75
CA ASN A 168 -4.04 4.54 -5.09
C ASN A 168 -4.73 3.41 -5.86
N SER A 169 -6.06 3.50 -6.05
CA SER A 169 -6.87 2.53 -6.79
C SER A 169 -8.23 3.12 -7.16
N ARG A 170 -8.94 2.51 -8.13
CA ARG A 170 -10.34 2.85 -8.43
C ARG A 170 -11.25 2.51 -7.24
N ALA A 171 -10.96 1.41 -6.54
CA ALA A 171 -11.70 1.02 -5.35
C ALA A 171 -11.58 2.07 -4.22
N THR A 172 -10.41 2.65 -4.02
CA THR A 172 -10.22 3.78 -3.10
C THR A 172 -10.91 5.04 -3.63
N ALA A 173 -10.75 5.37 -4.91
CA ALA A 173 -11.41 6.50 -5.56
C ALA A 173 -12.93 6.47 -5.39
N ALA A 174 -13.55 5.32 -5.54
CA ALA A 174 -15.00 5.13 -5.37
C ALA A 174 -15.50 5.46 -3.95
N THR A 175 -14.61 5.49 -2.94
CA THR A 175 -14.97 5.88 -1.57
C THR A 175 -14.96 7.39 -1.36
N LEU A 176 -14.45 8.16 -2.32
CA LEU A 176 -14.32 9.61 -2.25
C LEU A 176 -15.42 10.31 -3.04
N PRO A 177 -15.92 11.47 -2.57
CA PRO A 177 -17.03 12.16 -3.19
C PRO A 177 -16.60 13.19 -4.25
N VAL A 178 -15.43 13.00 -4.86
CA VAL A 178 -14.81 13.92 -5.83
C VAL A 178 -14.18 13.13 -6.96
N THR A 179 -14.01 13.77 -8.11
CA THR A 179 -13.21 13.20 -9.19
C THR A 179 -11.76 13.07 -8.73
N THR A 180 -11.19 11.89 -8.90
CA THR A 180 -9.82 11.57 -8.50
C THR A 180 -9.02 11.08 -9.69
N ALA A 181 -7.76 11.48 -9.77
CA ALA A 181 -6.78 10.74 -10.57
C ALA A 181 -6.47 9.41 -9.86
N VAL A 182 -6.18 8.36 -10.62
CA VAL A 182 -5.78 7.07 -10.05
C VAL A 182 -4.31 6.83 -10.39
N ALA A 183 -3.47 6.84 -9.34
CA ALA A 183 -2.06 6.50 -9.43
C ALA A 183 -1.82 5.18 -8.67
N TYR A 184 -1.81 4.07 -9.40
CA TYR A 184 -1.54 2.77 -8.79
C TYR A 184 -0.12 2.73 -8.22
N PRO A 185 0.10 2.16 -7.01
CA PRO A 185 1.44 1.90 -6.49
C PRO A 185 2.19 0.92 -7.40
N GLY A 186 3.00 1.45 -8.30
CA GLY A 186 3.72 0.67 -9.30
C GLY A 186 4.88 -0.13 -8.72
N PHE A 187 5.29 -1.18 -9.42
CA PHE A 187 6.52 -1.90 -9.15
C PHE A 187 7.72 -1.19 -9.79
N ALA A 188 8.89 -1.28 -9.14
CA ALA A 188 10.14 -0.80 -9.70
C ALA A 188 10.75 -1.86 -10.64
N PRO A 189 11.54 -1.47 -11.67
CA PRO A 189 12.15 -2.42 -12.62
C PRO A 189 12.87 -3.59 -11.95
N GLU A 190 13.58 -3.34 -10.86
CA GLU A 190 14.34 -4.35 -10.11
C GLU A 190 13.44 -5.45 -9.52
N GLN A 191 12.15 -5.16 -9.30
CA GLN A 191 11.20 -6.16 -8.80
C GLN A 191 10.80 -7.16 -9.89
N ALA A 192 10.95 -6.81 -11.16
CA ALA A 192 10.64 -7.68 -12.31
C ALA A 192 11.88 -8.38 -12.89
N GLU A 193 13.09 -8.03 -12.45
CA GLU A 193 14.34 -8.61 -12.93
C GLU A 193 14.64 -9.99 -12.34
N GLY A 194 15.48 -10.79 -13.03
CA GLY A 194 16.00 -12.08 -12.57
C GLY A 194 14.93 -13.16 -12.38
N VAL A 195 13.76 -13.00 -13.00
CA VAL A 195 12.60 -13.89 -12.80
C VAL A 195 12.71 -15.18 -13.61
N GLU A 196 13.56 -15.24 -14.63
CA GLU A 196 13.68 -16.36 -15.57
C GLU A 196 14.01 -17.66 -14.84
N LYS A 197 14.94 -17.60 -13.87
CA LYS A 197 15.34 -18.74 -13.05
C LYS A 197 14.18 -19.25 -12.17
N ALA A 198 13.36 -18.34 -11.62
CA ALA A 198 12.19 -18.69 -10.82
C ALA A 198 11.11 -19.33 -11.69
N LEU A 199 10.88 -18.79 -12.89
CA LEU A 199 9.93 -19.35 -13.86
C LEU A 199 10.35 -20.75 -14.32
N SER A 200 11.65 -20.98 -14.57
CA SER A 200 12.16 -22.31 -14.93
C SER A 200 11.99 -23.32 -13.80
N ARG A 201 12.29 -22.94 -12.56
CA ARG A 201 12.10 -23.83 -11.39
C ARG A 201 10.64 -24.24 -11.18
N ARG A 202 9.70 -23.34 -11.44
CA ARG A 202 8.26 -23.63 -11.34
C ARG A 202 7.75 -24.47 -12.50
N ALA A 203 8.50 -24.60 -13.60
CA ALA A 203 8.17 -25.50 -14.71
C ALA A 203 8.47 -26.97 -14.38
N ASP A 204 9.48 -27.18 -13.52
CA ASP A 204 9.80 -28.48 -12.97
C ASP A 204 8.90 -28.81 -11.79
N VAL A 205 8.45 -29.68 -11.28
CA VAL A 205 7.50 -29.95 -10.16
C VAL A 205 7.74 -28.97 -9.00
N PRO A 206 6.91 -27.93 -8.84
CA PRO A 206 7.13 -26.94 -7.77
C PRO A 206 6.89 -27.58 -6.40
N GLU A 207 7.73 -27.24 -5.43
CA GLU A 207 7.43 -27.51 -4.02
C GLU A 207 6.05 -26.90 -3.70
N PRO A 208 5.11 -27.61 -3.05
CA PRO A 208 3.76 -27.09 -2.79
C PRO A 208 3.77 -26.05 -1.67
N LEU A 209 4.42 -24.91 -1.94
CA LEU A 209 4.69 -23.82 -1.01
C LEU A 209 3.75 -22.64 -1.29
N ALA A 210 2.87 -22.37 -0.33
CA ALA A 210 2.13 -21.11 -0.28
C ALA A 210 2.96 -20.03 0.44
N VAL A 211 2.98 -18.82 -0.11
CA VAL A 211 3.64 -17.67 0.52
C VAL A 211 2.63 -16.55 0.72
N MET A 212 2.58 -16.02 1.94
CA MET A 212 1.78 -14.87 2.31
C MET A 212 2.71 -13.75 2.78
N VAL A 213 2.75 -12.63 2.05
CA VAL A 213 3.58 -11.48 2.39
C VAL A 213 2.70 -10.36 2.94
N GLY A 214 3.06 -9.84 4.10
CA GLY A 214 2.39 -8.70 4.71
C GLY A 214 2.49 -8.71 6.23
N ARG A 215 2.24 -7.55 6.84
CA ARG A 215 2.20 -7.43 8.30
C ARG A 215 1.23 -8.44 8.90
N ILE A 216 1.59 -9.02 10.03
CA ILE A 216 0.66 -9.86 10.78
C ILE A 216 -0.36 -8.94 11.47
N SER A 217 -1.60 -8.99 11.00
CA SER A 217 -2.71 -8.20 11.54
C SER A 217 -4.07 -8.80 11.18
N PRO A 218 -5.13 -8.52 11.95
CA PRO A 218 -6.49 -9.01 11.64
C PRO A 218 -6.97 -8.66 10.23
N THR A 219 -6.49 -7.56 9.69
CA THR A 219 -6.87 -7.08 8.34
C THR A 219 -6.19 -7.82 7.19
N LYS A 220 -5.28 -8.74 7.47
CA LYS A 220 -4.55 -9.49 6.43
C LYS A 220 -4.98 -10.94 6.29
N GLY A 221 -5.64 -11.53 7.30
CA GLY A 221 -6.26 -12.85 7.18
C GLY A 221 -5.32 -14.03 7.37
N GLN A 222 -4.28 -13.91 8.21
CA GLN A 222 -3.39 -15.02 8.50
C GLN A 222 -4.12 -16.21 9.14
N LEU A 223 -5.12 -15.96 10.00
CA LEU A 223 -5.93 -17.02 10.61
C LEU A 223 -6.73 -17.80 9.58
N GLU A 224 -7.31 -17.09 8.60
CA GLU A 224 -8.06 -17.71 7.50
C GLU A 224 -7.17 -18.62 6.66
N VAL A 225 -5.93 -18.17 6.36
CA VAL A 225 -4.97 -18.98 5.59
C VAL A 225 -4.51 -20.20 6.37
N VAL A 226 -4.22 -20.05 7.67
CA VAL A 226 -3.83 -21.19 8.53
C VAL A 226 -4.95 -22.23 8.62
N ARG A 227 -6.21 -21.79 8.74
CA ARG A 227 -7.36 -22.69 8.75
C ARG A 227 -7.56 -23.40 7.42
N ALA A 228 -7.46 -22.67 6.31
CA ALA A 228 -7.53 -23.25 4.96
C ALA A 228 -6.40 -24.28 4.72
N LEU A 229 -5.20 -23.99 5.24
CA LEU A 229 -4.05 -24.87 5.10
C LEU A 229 -4.31 -26.26 5.70
N ARG A 230 -5.12 -26.39 6.77
CA ARG A 230 -5.44 -27.72 7.33
C ARG A 230 -6.07 -28.62 6.27
N THR A 231 -7.09 -28.12 5.56
CA THR A 231 -7.74 -28.87 4.46
C THR A 231 -6.75 -29.14 3.33
N VAL A 232 -5.88 -28.18 3.02
CA VAL A 232 -4.86 -28.35 1.97
C VAL A 232 -3.87 -29.45 2.32
N VAL A 233 -3.37 -29.50 3.57
CA VAL A 233 -2.42 -30.52 4.03
C VAL A 233 -3.06 -31.92 4.05
N ASP A 234 -4.35 -32.02 4.35
CA ASP A 234 -5.06 -33.31 4.29
C ASP A 234 -5.07 -33.90 2.88
N ALA A 235 -5.14 -33.05 1.84
CA ALA A 235 -5.14 -33.48 0.44
C ALA A 235 -3.72 -33.49 -0.18
N VAL A 236 -2.81 -32.65 0.27
CA VAL A 236 -1.44 -32.51 -0.20
C VAL A 236 -0.50 -32.47 1.01
N PRO A 237 -0.10 -33.61 1.57
CA PRO A 237 0.68 -33.71 2.82
C PRO A 237 2.04 -32.99 2.80
N ALA A 238 2.59 -32.69 1.63
CA ALA A 238 3.82 -31.92 1.49
C ALA A 238 3.59 -30.40 1.47
N ALA A 239 2.34 -29.92 1.50
CA ALA A 239 2.03 -28.50 1.43
C ALA A 239 2.57 -27.73 2.65
N ARG A 240 3.13 -26.57 2.39
CA ARG A 240 3.69 -25.66 3.41
C ARG A 240 3.20 -24.24 3.20
N LEU A 241 3.18 -23.46 4.27
CA LEU A 241 2.89 -22.02 4.27
C LEU A 241 4.06 -21.25 4.88
N ARG A 242 4.51 -20.22 4.19
CA ARG A 242 5.43 -19.22 4.76
C ARG A 242 4.70 -17.88 4.91
N VAL A 243 4.63 -17.40 6.15
CA VAL A 243 4.10 -16.08 6.46
C VAL A 243 5.27 -15.12 6.65
N VAL A 244 5.41 -14.20 5.70
CA VAL A 244 6.51 -13.24 5.62
C VAL A 244 6.03 -11.88 6.10
N GLY A 245 6.47 -11.48 7.25
CA GLY A 245 6.11 -10.23 7.92
C GLY A 245 6.04 -10.40 9.44
N GLU A 246 5.91 -9.29 10.13
CA GLU A 246 5.86 -9.26 11.59
C GLU A 246 4.61 -8.49 12.07
N PRO A 247 4.21 -8.67 13.34
CA PRO A 247 3.15 -7.88 13.93
C PRO A 247 3.55 -6.41 13.98
N ALA A 248 2.61 -5.51 13.66
CA ALA A 248 2.84 -4.08 13.71
C ALA A 248 1.58 -3.37 14.25
N PHE A 249 1.79 -2.19 14.80
CA PHE A 249 0.74 -1.33 15.36
C PHE A 249 -0.09 -2.00 16.49
N GLY A 250 0.57 -2.77 17.36
CA GLY A 250 -0.07 -3.42 18.51
C GLY A 250 -0.78 -4.74 18.17
N ALA A 251 -0.37 -5.43 17.09
CA ALA A 251 -0.96 -6.70 16.67
C ALA A 251 -0.27 -7.95 17.26
N GLU A 252 0.48 -7.80 18.36
CA GLU A 252 1.20 -8.90 19.03
C GLU A 252 0.24 -9.99 19.54
N ASP A 253 -0.93 -9.60 20.05
CA ASP A 253 -1.97 -10.54 20.51
C ASP A 253 -2.54 -11.35 19.34
N TYR A 254 -2.73 -10.70 18.17
CA TYR A 254 -3.19 -11.41 16.98
C TYR A 254 -2.11 -12.38 16.46
N ALA A 255 -0.85 -12.00 16.48
CA ALA A 255 0.24 -12.91 16.14
C ALA A 255 0.32 -14.12 17.10
N ALA A 256 0.03 -13.90 18.39
CA ALA A 256 -0.08 -15.00 19.34
C ALA A 256 -1.27 -15.93 19.02
N GLN A 257 -2.40 -15.37 18.61
CA GLN A 257 -3.57 -16.16 18.13
C GLN A 257 -3.22 -16.99 16.91
N VAL A 258 -2.49 -16.43 15.93
CA VAL A 258 -2.04 -17.17 14.74
C VAL A 258 -1.16 -18.35 15.13
N ARG A 259 -0.19 -18.16 16.01
CA ARG A 259 0.66 -19.26 16.54
C ARG A 259 -0.15 -20.34 17.25
N ALA A 260 -1.07 -19.91 18.12
CA ALA A 260 -1.93 -20.85 18.82
C ALA A 260 -2.82 -21.67 17.87
N GLU A 261 -3.31 -21.05 16.80
CA GLU A 261 -4.13 -21.72 15.77
C GLU A 261 -3.31 -22.73 14.97
N VAL A 262 -2.03 -22.43 14.63
CA VAL A 262 -1.10 -23.39 14.00
C VAL A 262 -0.95 -24.63 14.87
N THR A 263 -0.64 -24.47 16.15
CA THR A 263 -0.48 -25.62 17.07
C THR A 263 -1.81 -26.36 17.30
N ARG A 264 -2.94 -25.65 17.43
CA ARG A 264 -4.27 -26.25 17.60
C ARG A 264 -4.65 -27.17 16.43
N LEU A 265 -4.22 -26.79 15.20
CA LEU A 265 -4.48 -27.54 13.98
C LEU A 265 -3.39 -28.57 13.65
N ALA A 266 -2.39 -28.76 14.53
CA ALA A 266 -1.23 -29.62 14.29
C ALA A 266 -0.53 -29.31 12.95
N LEU A 267 -0.23 -28.04 12.71
CA LEU A 267 0.42 -27.53 11.51
C LEU A 267 1.83 -26.98 11.78
N ASP A 268 2.42 -27.28 12.94
CA ASP A 268 3.73 -26.75 13.36
C ASP A 268 4.85 -27.09 12.34
N ASP A 269 4.78 -28.26 11.69
CA ASP A 269 5.73 -28.68 10.66
C ASP A 269 5.41 -28.10 9.26
N HIS A 270 4.26 -27.45 9.10
CA HIS A 270 3.75 -26.95 7.82
C HIS A 270 3.74 -25.43 7.71
N VAL A 271 3.90 -24.68 8.81
CA VAL A 271 3.81 -23.23 8.83
C VAL A 271 5.10 -22.61 9.37
N ASP A 272 5.74 -21.81 8.53
CA ASP A 272 6.88 -20.98 8.91
C ASP A 272 6.42 -19.51 9.10
N LEU A 273 6.54 -18.98 10.32
CA LEU A 273 6.41 -17.55 10.59
C LEU A 273 7.79 -16.90 10.45
N VAL A 274 8.09 -16.37 9.26
CA VAL A 274 9.45 -15.97 8.85
C VAL A 274 9.92 -14.69 9.55
N GLY A 275 8.98 -13.83 9.95
CA GLY A 275 9.30 -12.48 10.42
C GLY A 275 9.46 -11.49 9.27
N PHE A 276 9.95 -10.29 9.58
CA PHE A 276 10.20 -9.25 8.57
C PHE A 276 11.37 -9.64 7.65
N VAL A 277 11.17 -9.45 6.36
CA VAL A 277 12.23 -9.51 5.35
C VAL A 277 12.26 -8.21 4.55
N ALA A 278 13.46 -7.68 4.34
CA ALA A 278 13.63 -6.42 3.60
C ALA A 278 13.32 -6.58 2.11
N ASP A 279 13.52 -7.77 1.55
CA ASP A 279 13.26 -8.11 0.16
C ASP A 279 12.43 -9.40 0.07
N PRO A 280 11.13 -9.33 -0.25
CA PRO A 280 10.28 -10.51 -0.35
C PRO A 280 10.45 -11.29 -1.66
N ARG A 281 11.23 -10.81 -2.64
CA ARG A 281 11.41 -11.46 -3.94
C ARG A 281 11.90 -12.92 -3.83
N PRO A 282 12.91 -13.24 -3.01
CA PRO A 282 13.35 -14.64 -2.85
C PRO A 282 12.26 -15.57 -2.33
N GLU A 283 11.37 -15.07 -1.47
CA GLU A 283 10.24 -15.84 -0.95
C GLU A 283 9.18 -16.07 -2.04
N LEU A 284 8.85 -15.02 -2.79
CA LEU A 284 7.94 -15.13 -3.93
C LEU A 284 8.51 -16.04 -5.03
N ASP A 285 9.81 -16.01 -5.28
CA ASP A 285 10.45 -16.84 -6.30
C ASP A 285 10.38 -18.34 -6.01
N ARG A 286 10.27 -18.73 -4.74
CA ARG A 286 10.09 -20.13 -4.30
C ARG A 286 8.64 -20.56 -4.29
N ALA A 287 7.70 -19.62 -4.26
CA ALA A 287 6.28 -19.89 -4.07
C ALA A 287 5.67 -20.64 -5.26
N ALA A 288 4.90 -21.68 -4.98
CA ALA A 288 3.94 -22.25 -5.93
C ALA A 288 2.69 -21.36 -6.05
N VAL A 289 2.33 -20.68 -4.95
CA VAL A 289 1.21 -19.74 -4.90
C VAL A 289 1.46 -18.61 -3.91
N CYS A 290 1.10 -17.40 -4.29
CA CYS A 290 1.00 -16.26 -3.38
C CYS A 290 -0.44 -16.13 -2.89
N VAL A 291 -0.61 -16.00 -1.57
CA VAL A 291 -1.93 -15.91 -0.92
C VAL A 291 -2.14 -14.51 -0.37
N HIS A 292 -3.27 -13.90 -0.73
CA HIS A 292 -3.78 -12.66 -0.17
C HIS A 292 -5.17 -12.88 0.38
N ALA A 293 -5.34 -12.93 1.70
CA ALA A 293 -6.59 -13.36 2.35
C ALA A 293 -7.25 -12.28 3.21
N SER A 294 -7.08 -11.00 2.86
CA SER A 294 -7.65 -9.89 3.63
C SER A 294 -9.17 -10.06 3.81
N PRO A 295 -9.68 -10.16 5.05
CA PRO A 295 -11.12 -10.28 5.30
C PRO A 295 -11.87 -8.94 5.12
N VAL A 296 -11.13 -7.86 4.93
CA VAL A 296 -11.65 -6.51 4.68
C VAL A 296 -11.16 -6.01 3.32
N PRO A 297 -11.90 -5.10 2.66
CA PRO A 297 -11.47 -4.55 1.38
C PRO A 297 -10.09 -3.90 1.47
N GLU A 298 -9.13 -4.40 0.69
CA GLU A 298 -7.78 -3.85 0.59
C GLU A 298 -7.81 -2.57 -0.26
N PRO A 299 -7.14 -1.46 0.14
CA PRO A 299 -7.07 -0.27 -0.69
C PRO A 299 -6.49 -0.51 -2.08
N PHE A 300 -5.42 -1.32 -2.20
CA PHE A 300 -4.86 -1.72 -3.49
C PHE A 300 -4.47 -3.21 -3.51
N GLY A 301 -3.41 -3.60 -2.80
CA GLY A 301 -2.87 -4.97 -2.79
C GLY A 301 -1.54 -5.08 -3.53
N GLN A 302 -0.53 -4.30 -3.12
CA GLN A 302 0.79 -4.27 -3.78
C GLN A 302 1.42 -5.65 -3.91
N VAL A 303 1.30 -6.50 -2.88
CA VAL A 303 1.86 -7.86 -2.88
C VAL A 303 1.29 -8.73 -4.02
N VAL A 304 0.04 -8.48 -4.44
CA VAL A 304 -0.57 -9.15 -5.58
C VAL A 304 0.17 -8.78 -6.86
N VAL A 305 0.43 -7.49 -7.08
CA VAL A 305 1.23 -7.02 -8.22
C VAL A 305 2.66 -7.57 -8.14
N GLU A 306 3.28 -7.55 -6.97
CA GLU A 306 4.63 -8.10 -6.75
C GLU A 306 4.69 -9.60 -7.11
N ALA A 307 3.70 -10.38 -6.70
CA ALA A 307 3.59 -11.78 -7.09
C ALA A 307 3.39 -11.95 -8.60
N MET A 308 2.51 -11.15 -9.21
CA MET A 308 2.26 -11.19 -10.65
C MET A 308 3.52 -10.90 -11.47
N VAL A 309 4.29 -9.86 -11.14
CA VAL A 309 5.54 -9.53 -11.87
C VAL A 309 6.61 -10.61 -11.71
N ARG A 310 6.57 -11.38 -10.60
CA ARG A 310 7.42 -12.56 -10.38
C ARG A 310 6.86 -13.83 -11.07
N GLY A 311 5.69 -13.73 -11.76
CA GLY A 311 5.03 -14.87 -12.41
C GLY A 311 4.58 -15.94 -11.41
N VAL A 312 4.18 -15.55 -10.21
CA VAL A 312 3.65 -16.42 -9.16
C VAL A 312 2.15 -16.48 -9.31
N PRO A 313 1.54 -17.69 -9.34
CA PRO A 313 0.09 -17.83 -9.25
C PRO A 313 -0.47 -17.13 -8.00
N VAL A 314 -1.60 -16.47 -8.13
CA VAL A 314 -2.22 -15.71 -7.03
C VAL A 314 -3.57 -16.29 -6.67
N VAL A 315 -3.78 -16.51 -5.38
CA VAL A 315 -5.11 -16.72 -4.76
C VAL A 315 -5.38 -15.53 -3.85
N ALA A 316 -6.48 -14.83 -4.09
CA ALA A 316 -6.77 -13.61 -3.35
C ALA A 316 -8.25 -13.47 -2.99
N THR A 317 -8.55 -12.69 -1.92
CA THR A 317 -9.93 -12.35 -1.58
C THR A 317 -10.47 -11.28 -2.54
N ARG A 318 -11.72 -11.47 -2.97
CA ARG A 318 -12.46 -10.56 -3.84
C ARG A 318 -12.94 -9.35 -3.05
N ALA A 319 -12.05 -8.38 -2.81
CA ALA A 319 -12.41 -7.18 -2.08
C ALA A 319 -11.46 -6.00 -2.36
N GLY A 320 -12.03 -4.87 -2.72
CA GLY A 320 -11.28 -3.61 -2.90
C GLY A 320 -10.41 -3.58 -4.15
N GLY A 321 -9.20 -3.05 -4.04
CA GLY A 321 -8.28 -2.87 -5.18
C GLY A 321 -7.75 -4.16 -5.78
N VAL A 322 -7.83 -5.28 -5.05
CA VAL A 322 -7.38 -6.59 -5.54
C VAL A 322 -8.19 -7.08 -6.74
N GLU A 323 -9.49 -6.77 -6.76
CA GLU A 323 -10.35 -7.12 -7.90
C GLU A 323 -9.85 -6.46 -9.18
N GLU A 324 -9.57 -5.16 -9.14
CA GLU A 324 -9.10 -4.43 -10.33
C GLU A 324 -7.67 -4.81 -10.77
N ILE A 325 -6.88 -5.43 -9.87
CA ILE A 325 -5.57 -5.98 -10.25
C ILE A 325 -5.75 -7.26 -11.04
N LEU A 326 -6.62 -8.17 -10.57
CA LEU A 326 -6.79 -9.50 -11.14
C LEU A 326 -7.83 -9.58 -12.25
N ASP A 327 -8.70 -8.56 -12.37
CA ASP A 327 -9.63 -8.40 -13.50
C ASP A 327 -9.04 -7.38 -14.49
N ASP A 328 -8.41 -7.85 -15.56
CA ASP A 328 -7.92 -7.00 -16.64
C ASP A 328 -8.92 -7.02 -17.81
N PRO A 329 -9.56 -5.90 -18.13
CA PRO A 329 -10.51 -5.85 -19.26
C PRO A 329 -9.91 -6.23 -20.61
N GLU A 330 -8.59 -6.08 -20.79
CA GLU A 330 -7.89 -6.44 -22.02
C GLU A 330 -7.65 -7.94 -22.16
N GLU A 331 -7.66 -8.68 -21.04
CA GLU A 331 -7.50 -10.14 -21.02
C GLU A 331 -8.86 -10.88 -21.14
N GLY A 332 -9.96 -10.15 -21.24
CA GLY A 332 -11.30 -10.72 -21.32
C GLY A 332 -11.86 -11.18 -19.96
N PRO A 333 -12.85 -12.08 -19.94
CA PRO A 333 -13.53 -12.47 -18.70
C PRO A 333 -12.73 -13.41 -17.80
N ALA A 334 -11.58 -13.90 -18.27
CA ALA A 334 -10.73 -14.80 -17.49
C ALA A 334 -9.92 -14.00 -16.47
N THR A 335 -10.08 -14.29 -15.19
CA THR A 335 -9.28 -13.67 -14.12
C THR A 335 -7.81 -14.07 -14.20
N LEU A 336 -6.94 -13.14 -13.80
CA LEU A 336 -5.49 -13.35 -13.77
C LEU A 336 -5.01 -14.06 -12.51
N GLY A 337 -5.93 -14.37 -11.59
CA GLY A 337 -5.73 -15.13 -10.36
C GLY A 337 -7.05 -15.76 -9.92
N LEU A 338 -7.04 -16.52 -8.84
CA LEU A 338 -8.26 -17.06 -8.24
C LEU A 338 -8.78 -16.10 -7.18
N LEU A 339 -10.03 -15.65 -7.34
CA LEU A 339 -10.69 -14.73 -6.41
C LEU A 339 -11.73 -15.49 -5.58
N VAL A 340 -11.60 -15.43 -4.25
CA VAL A 340 -12.49 -16.07 -3.28
C VAL A 340 -13.23 -15.04 -2.42
N PRO A 341 -14.40 -15.34 -1.86
CA PRO A 341 -15.07 -14.44 -0.94
C PRO A 341 -14.22 -14.13 0.30
N PRO A 342 -14.23 -12.89 0.84
CA PRO A 342 -13.53 -12.57 2.07
C PRO A 342 -14.02 -13.40 3.26
N GLY A 343 -13.09 -13.97 4.03
CA GLY A 343 -13.39 -14.81 5.21
C GLY A 343 -13.90 -16.21 4.91
N ASP A 344 -14.05 -16.59 3.65
CA ASP A 344 -14.46 -17.94 3.25
C ASP A 344 -13.25 -18.89 3.20
N VAL A 345 -13.05 -19.59 4.32
CA VAL A 345 -11.93 -20.52 4.52
C VAL A 345 -12.00 -21.71 3.56
N ASP A 346 -13.20 -22.21 3.28
CA ASP A 346 -13.40 -23.38 2.42
C ASP A 346 -13.12 -23.03 0.95
N ALA A 347 -13.62 -21.89 0.48
CA ALA A 347 -13.30 -21.38 -0.84
C ALA A 347 -11.80 -21.08 -1.00
N LEU A 348 -11.15 -20.57 0.05
CA LEU A 348 -9.70 -20.35 0.06
C LEU A 348 -8.92 -21.65 -0.05
N ALA A 349 -9.31 -22.68 0.72
CA ALA A 349 -8.71 -24.00 0.64
C ALA A 349 -8.88 -24.64 -0.75
N ALA A 350 -10.09 -24.57 -1.31
CA ALA A 350 -10.37 -25.08 -2.65
C ALA A 350 -9.54 -24.40 -3.73
N ALA A 351 -9.40 -23.06 -3.67
CA ALA A 351 -8.57 -22.30 -4.61
C ALA A 351 -7.07 -22.62 -4.48
N LEU A 352 -6.58 -22.85 -3.26
CA LEU A 352 -5.19 -23.29 -3.05
C LEU A 352 -4.95 -24.68 -3.62
N LEU A 353 -5.89 -25.61 -3.43
CA LEU A 353 -5.82 -26.96 -4.00
C LEU A 353 -5.86 -26.92 -5.53
N ASP A 354 -6.70 -26.08 -6.16
CA ASP A 354 -6.73 -25.90 -7.61
C ASP A 354 -5.34 -25.54 -8.16
N VAL A 355 -4.66 -24.57 -7.53
CA VAL A 355 -3.31 -24.16 -7.95
C VAL A 355 -2.27 -25.27 -7.73
N LEU A 356 -2.32 -25.98 -6.60
CA LEU A 356 -1.31 -26.97 -6.24
C LEU A 356 -1.48 -28.30 -7.00
N GLN A 357 -2.71 -28.65 -7.39
CA GLN A 357 -3.03 -29.90 -8.08
C GLN A 357 -2.95 -29.77 -9.62
N ASP A 358 -3.12 -28.56 -10.16
CA ASP A 358 -2.90 -28.27 -11.58
C ASP A 358 -1.87 -27.13 -11.79
N PRO A 359 -0.58 -27.44 -11.57
CA PRO A 359 0.48 -26.43 -11.71
C PRO A 359 0.64 -25.93 -13.16
N ALA A 360 0.18 -26.69 -14.17
CA ALA A 360 0.26 -26.27 -15.56
C ALA A 360 -0.74 -25.13 -15.85
N ALA A 361 -2.00 -25.29 -15.48
CA ALA A 361 -3.02 -24.24 -15.63
C ALA A 361 -2.69 -23.03 -14.74
N ALA A 362 -2.20 -23.26 -13.52
CA ALA A 362 -1.77 -22.20 -12.62
C ALA A 362 -0.62 -21.36 -13.22
N ARG A 363 0.37 -22.01 -13.84
CA ARG A 363 1.48 -21.37 -14.52
C ARG A 363 1.02 -20.54 -15.72
N GLU A 364 0.14 -21.08 -16.56
CA GLU A 364 -0.40 -20.36 -17.70
C GLU A 364 -1.11 -19.07 -17.26
N ARG A 365 -1.96 -19.17 -16.23
CA ARG A 365 -2.63 -18.02 -15.60
C ARG A 365 -1.63 -16.98 -15.07
N ALA A 366 -0.58 -17.45 -14.38
CA ALA A 366 0.45 -16.58 -13.83
C ALA A 366 1.29 -15.84 -14.90
N LEU A 367 1.54 -16.46 -16.04
CA LEU A 367 2.24 -15.81 -17.16
C LEU A 367 1.38 -14.71 -17.80
N ARG A 368 0.07 -14.94 -17.96
CA ARG A 368 -0.87 -13.87 -18.38
C ARG A 368 -0.93 -12.75 -17.35
N ALA A 369 -1.01 -13.11 -16.06
CA ALA A 369 -1.00 -12.14 -14.97
C ALA A 369 0.28 -11.27 -15.00
N ARG A 370 1.44 -11.90 -15.22
CA ARG A 370 2.71 -11.17 -15.35
C ARG A 370 2.69 -10.20 -16.52
N ALA A 371 2.24 -10.63 -17.69
CA ALA A 371 2.16 -9.77 -18.88
C ALA A 371 1.25 -8.55 -18.62
N SER A 372 0.10 -8.76 -18.00
CA SER A 372 -0.81 -7.70 -17.58
C SER A 372 -0.18 -6.76 -16.57
N ALA A 373 0.48 -7.28 -15.52
CA ALA A 373 1.11 -6.46 -14.50
C ALA A 373 2.23 -5.58 -15.07
N LEU A 374 3.11 -6.13 -15.92
CA LEU A 374 4.19 -5.39 -16.59
C LEU A 374 3.65 -4.25 -17.48
N ARG A 375 2.48 -4.42 -18.05
CA ARG A 375 1.83 -3.41 -18.88
C ARG A 375 1.13 -2.33 -18.04
N ARG A 376 0.46 -2.72 -16.95
CA ARG A 376 -0.47 -1.85 -16.21
C ARG A 376 0.16 -1.10 -15.05
N PHE A 377 1.13 -1.70 -14.36
CA PHE A 377 1.62 -1.23 -13.07
C PHE A 377 3.12 -0.90 -12.99
N PRO A 378 3.81 -0.50 -14.08
CA PRO A 378 5.17 0.01 -13.93
C PRO A 378 5.14 1.33 -13.15
N VAL A 379 6.14 1.57 -12.29
CA VAL A 379 6.20 2.76 -11.44
C VAL A 379 6.29 4.06 -12.25
N GLU A 380 6.81 4.00 -13.46
CA GLU A 380 6.85 5.14 -14.39
C GLU A 380 5.46 5.69 -14.70
N ARG A 381 4.44 4.81 -14.77
CA ARG A 381 3.04 5.26 -14.90
C ARG A 381 2.56 6.01 -13.67
N THR A 382 2.94 5.54 -12.47
CA THR A 382 2.63 6.23 -11.22
C THR A 382 3.26 7.63 -11.22
N ALA A 383 4.55 7.71 -11.55
CA ALA A 383 5.31 8.96 -11.64
C ALA A 383 4.68 9.92 -12.67
N GLN A 384 4.28 9.42 -13.85
CA GLN A 384 3.63 10.23 -14.89
C GLN A 384 2.31 10.80 -14.40
N VAL A 385 1.41 9.98 -13.84
CA VAL A 385 0.11 10.44 -13.31
C VAL A 385 0.30 11.52 -12.25
N LEU A 386 1.25 11.33 -11.34
CA LEU A 386 1.52 12.32 -10.30
C LEU A 386 2.09 13.62 -10.89
N THR A 387 3.00 13.55 -11.85
CA THR A 387 3.56 14.72 -12.54
C THR A 387 2.46 15.48 -13.28
N ASP A 388 1.57 14.79 -13.97
CA ASP A 388 0.42 15.40 -14.67
C ASP A 388 -0.51 16.11 -13.68
N VAL A 389 -0.79 15.50 -12.53
CA VAL A 389 -1.60 16.13 -11.47
C VAL A 389 -0.89 17.37 -10.92
N TRP A 390 0.38 17.28 -10.56
CA TRP A 390 1.12 18.41 -10.00
C TRP A 390 1.25 19.58 -10.96
N THR A 391 1.38 19.31 -12.25
CA THR A 391 1.45 20.36 -13.28
C THR A 391 0.09 20.96 -13.63
N SER A 392 -1.01 20.23 -13.39
CA SER A 392 -2.37 20.69 -13.67
C SER A 392 -2.96 21.60 -12.58
N VAL A 393 -2.46 21.50 -11.34
CA VAL A 393 -2.98 22.34 -10.24
C VAL A 393 -2.56 23.80 -10.44
N PRO A 394 -3.41 24.77 -10.06
CA PRO A 394 -3.06 26.18 -10.16
C PRO A 394 -1.76 26.48 -9.38
N GLY A 395 -0.83 27.13 -10.02
CA GLY A 395 0.40 27.58 -9.36
C GLY A 395 0.09 28.45 -8.12
N PRO A 396 1.10 28.69 -7.25
CA PRO A 396 0.91 29.52 -6.07
C PRO A 396 0.37 30.89 -6.47
N ALA A 397 -0.68 31.35 -5.76
CA ALA A 397 -1.28 32.66 -6.00
C ALA A 397 -0.19 33.76 -6.04
N PRO A 398 -0.27 34.72 -6.99
CA PRO A 398 0.66 35.83 -7.03
C PRO A 398 0.68 36.56 -5.68
N ARG A 399 1.83 37.03 -5.27
CA ARG A 399 1.96 37.82 -4.06
C ARG A 399 1.27 39.16 -4.31
N ALA A 400 0.30 39.49 -3.46
CA ALA A 400 -0.20 40.84 -3.34
C ALA A 400 0.89 41.71 -2.67
#